data_fb7acbeb91b5c590adeb99b57123c2a4
#
_entry.id   fb7acbeb91b5c590adeb99b57123c2a4
#
_cell.length_a   1.000
_cell.length_b   1.000
_cell.length_c   1.000
_cell.angle_alpha   90.00
_cell.angle_beta   90.00
_cell.angle_gamma   90.00
#
_symmetry.space_group_name_H-M   'P 1'
#
loop_
_entity.id
_entity.type
_entity.pdbx_description
1 polymer ?
#
loop_
_entity_poly.entity_id
_entity_poly.type
_entity_poly.pdbx_seq_one_letter_code
_entity_poly.pdbx_strand_id
1 'polypeptide(L)'
;MALRALAAEHTKQTGSEVTFISGSPGQIQQKVDAGEKFDLLIMPTPALAALDTAGKLAAGTRIALVRVGIGIAIRDGAAKPDITTPDALRKTLLAQQKITYSDSKTGGLSVINAQKVLQNLGITDEIKSKLLPHSDGQGLIAKGEADLGLYNVSEIPRAKGVVLLGPVPAAVQAYITYDAGVPASSGSPSAAMDFLKFIASPAAAPSWLAAGLELAEP
;
A
#
# COMPACT_ATOMS: atom_id res chain seq x y z
N MET A 1 -8.97 -3.08 -5.79
CA MET A 1 -9.62 -2.82 -7.09
C MET A 1 -8.73 -3.26 -8.25
N ALA A 2 -7.46 -2.83 -8.36
CA ALA A 2 -6.57 -3.22 -9.47
C ALA A 2 -6.45 -4.73 -9.67
N LEU A 3 -6.13 -5.50 -8.62
CA LEU A 3 -5.95 -6.95 -8.73
C LEU A 3 -7.21 -7.68 -9.26
N ARG A 4 -8.41 -7.23 -8.87
CA ARG A 4 -9.66 -7.81 -9.40
C ARG A 4 -9.89 -7.46 -10.87
N ALA A 5 -9.52 -6.26 -11.31
CA ALA A 5 -9.61 -5.86 -12.71
C ALA A 5 -8.61 -6.67 -13.57
N LEU A 6 -7.37 -6.80 -13.09
CA LEU A 6 -6.35 -7.63 -13.74
C LEU A 6 -6.76 -9.10 -13.80
N ALA A 7 -7.36 -9.64 -12.73
CA ALA A 7 -7.86 -11.01 -12.74
C ALA A 7 -8.99 -11.21 -13.77
N ALA A 8 -9.93 -10.28 -13.85
CA ALA A 8 -10.99 -10.34 -14.85
C ALA A 8 -10.45 -10.27 -16.28
N GLU A 9 -9.41 -9.48 -16.51
CA GLU A 9 -8.74 -9.40 -17.81
C GLU A 9 -8.02 -10.71 -18.14
N HIS A 10 -7.26 -11.25 -17.20
CA HIS A 10 -6.56 -12.54 -17.36
C HIS A 10 -7.55 -13.67 -17.63
N THR A 11 -8.68 -13.72 -16.91
CA THR A 11 -9.74 -14.72 -17.15
C THR A 11 -10.30 -14.64 -18.57
N LYS A 12 -10.50 -13.41 -19.10
CA LYS A 12 -10.95 -13.24 -20.50
C LYS A 12 -9.95 -13.77 -21.52
N GLN A 13 -8.66 -13.64 -21.22
CA GLN A 13 -7.58 -14.07 -22.13
C GLN A 13 -7.33 -15.57 -22.08
N THR A 14 -7.46 -16.18 -20.90
CA THR A 14 -6.99 -17.56 -20.66
C THR A 14 -8.11 -18.55 -20.31
N GLY A 15 -9.29 -18.07 -19.92
CA GLY A 15 -10.35 -18.89 -19.34
C GLY A 15 -10.13 -19.30 -17.89
N SER A 16 -8.97 -18.99 -17.30
CA SER A 16 -8.66 -19.33 -15.90
C SER A 16 -9.36 -18.39 -14.93
N GLU A 17 -10.22 -18.92 -14.07
CA GLU A 17 -10.90 -18.15 -13.03
C GLU A 17 -9.97 -17.88 -11.83
N VAL A 18 -10.06 -16.68 -11.27
CA VAL A 18 -9.31 -16.26 -10.08
C VAL A 18 -10.29 -15.92 -8.96
N THR A 19 -10.20 -16.66 -7.87
CA THR A 19 -10.97 -16.38 -6.64
C THR A 19 -10.07 -15.68 -5.60
N PHE A 20 -10.67 -14.89 -4.71
CA PHE A 20 -9.94 -14.07 -3.76
C PHE A 20 -10.31 -14.38 -2.32
N ILE A 21 -9.32 -14.71 -1.52
CA ILE A 21 -9.43 -14.78 -0.07
C ILE A 21 -8.63 -13.61 0.50
N SER A 22 -9.27 -12.76 1.29
CA SER A 22 -8.65 -11.57 1.87
C SER A 22 -8.57 -11.71 3.40
N GLY A 23 -7.52 -11.17 3.98
CA GLY A 23 -7.33 -11.15 5.42
C GLY A 23 -6.09 -10.33 5.80
N SER A 24 -5.90 -10.08 7.10
CA SER A 24 -4.62 -9.55 7.58
C SER A 24 -3.48 -10.54 7.33
N PRO A 25 -2.22 -10.10 7.28
CA PRO A 25 -1.08 -11.00 7.10
C PRO A 25 -1.08 -12.16 8.11
N GLY A 26 -1.41 -11.89 9.38
CA GLY A 26 -1.51 -12.94 10.40
C GLY A 26 -2.65 -13.93 10.17
N GLN A 27 -3.80 -13.49 9.66
CA GLN A 27 -4.91 -14.38 9.31
C GLN A 27 -4.56 -15.27 8.13
N ILE A 28 -3.90 -14.73 7.10
CA ILE A 28 -3.44 -15.53 5.95
C ILE A 28 -2.38 -16.53 6.40
N GLN A 29 -1.43 -16.11 7.25
CA GLN A 29 -0.43 -17.01 7.84
C GLN A 29 -1.09 -18.18 8.57
N GLN A 30 -2.06 -17.93 9.45
CA GLN A 30 -2.80 -18.97 10.18
C GLN A 30 -3.48 -19.96 9.23
N LYS A 31 -4.09 -19.48 8.15
CA LYS A 31 -4.72 -20.32 7.13
C LYS A 31 -3.70 -21.24 6.41
N VAL A 32 -2.55 -20.68 6.04
CA VAL A 32 -1.43 -21.44 5.43
C VAL A 32 -0.93 -22.50 6.40
N ASP A 33 -0.77 -22.17 7.68
CA ASP A 33 -0.29 -23.11 8.70
C ASP A 33 -1.33 -24.20 9.00
N ALA A 34 -2.61 -23.89 8.88
CA ALA A 34 -3.71 -24.84 8.98
C ALA A 34 -3.85 -25.76 7.74
N GLY A 35 -3.03 -25.57 6.70
CA GLY A 35 -3.05 -26.37 5.47
C GLY A 35 -4.12 -25.94 4.47
N GLU A 36 -4.73 -24.76 4.61
CA GLU A 36 -5.62 -24.22 3.59
C GLU A 36 -4.82 -23.98 2.29
N LYS A 37 -5.40 -24.40 1.16
CA LYS A 37 -4.71 -24.32 -0.13
C LYS A 37 -4.92 -22.98 -0.80
N PHE A 38 -3.84 -22.42 -1.25
CA PHE A 38 -3.79 -21.21 -2.08
C PHE A 38 -2.92 -21.51 -3.30
N ASP A 39 -3.24 -20.92 -4.44
CA ASP A 39 -2.41 -21.02 -5.62
C ASP A 39 -1.45 -19.84 -5.76
N LEU A 40 -1.82 -18.67 -5.23
CA LEU A 40 -0.96 -17.49 -5.18
C LEU A 40 -1.15 -16.75 -3.86
N LEU A 41 -0.07 -16.33 -3.25
CA LEU A 41 -0.06 -15.43 -2.09
C LEU A 41 0.49 -14.07 -2.50
N ILE A 42 -0.16 -12.99 -2.04
CA ILE A 42 0.32 -11.62 -2.15
C ILE A 42 0.26 -11.03 -0.75
N MET A 43 1.42 -10.71 -0.18
CA MET A 43 1.56 -10.27 1.21
C MET A 43 2.63 -9.19 1.33
N PRO A 44 2.63 -8.39 2.42
CA PRO A 44 3.78 -7.54 2.73
C PRO A 44 5.08 -8.35 2.70
N THR A 45 6.13 -7.79 2.10
CA THR A 45 7.42 -8.46 1.87
C THR A 45 7.96 -9.23 3.08
N PRO A 46 7.98 -8.68 4.32
CA PRO A 46 8.49 -9.44 5.47
C PRO A 46 7.66 -10.70 5.78
N ALA A 47 6.34 -10.62 5.61
CA ALA A 47 5.46 -11.75 5.91
C ALA A 47 5.62 -12.88 4.87
N LEU A 48 5.70 -12.53 3.58
CA LEU A 48 5.91 -13.54 2.54
C LEU A 48 7.32 -14.13 2.59
N ALA A 49 8.33 -13.32 2.93
CA ALA A 49 9.70 -13.79 3.15
C ALA A 49 9.82 -14.82 4.27
N ALA A 50 9.05 -14.64 5.36
CA ALA A 50 8.99 -15.62 6.44
C ALA A 50 8.41 -16.98 5.97
N LEU A 51 7.35 -16.95 5.16
CA LEU A 51 6.78 -18.16 4.55
C LEU A 51 7.76 -18.85 3.60
N ASP A 52 8.48 -18.07 2.80
CA ASP A 52 9.50 -18.56 1.89
C ASP A 52 10.64 -19.26 2.65
N THR A 53 11.17 -18.62 3.69
CA THR A 53 12.20 -19.19 4.58
C THR A 53 11.72 -20.48 5.26
N ALA A 54 10.43 -20.57 5.59
CA ALA A 54 9.81 -21.76 6.17
C ALA A 54 9.52 -22.87 5.13
N GLY A 55 9.92 -22.69 3.86
CA GLY A 55 9.69 -23.67 2.78
C GLY A 55 8.21 -23.80 2.38
N LYS A 56 7.39 -22.80 2.68
CA LYS A 56 5.96 -22.80 2.33
C LYS A 56 5.69 -22.32 0.91
N LEU A 57 6.69 -21.73 0.23
CA LEU A 57 6.60 -21.34 -1.17
C LEU A 57 7.37 -22.32 -2.06
N ALA A 58 6.93 -22.47 -3.29
CA ALA A 58 7.69 -23.15 -4.32
C ALA A 58 8.97 -22.35 -4.62
N ALA A 59 10.11 -23.03 -4.66
CA ALA A 59 11.41 -22.40 -4.79
C ALA A 59 11.50 -21.47 -6.02
N GLY A 60 12.01 -20.26 -5.81
CA GLY A 60 12.22 -19.29 -6.87
C GLY A 60 10.95 -18.62 -7.42
N THR A 61 9.78 -18.81 -6.79
CA THR A 61 8.53 -18.19 -7.24
C THR A 61 8.24 -16.85 -6.59
N ARG A 62 8.91 -16.51 -5.48
CA ARG A 62 8.72 -15.22 -4.82
C ARG A 62 9.34 -14.09 -5.63
N ILE A 63 8.54 -13.08 -5.90
CA ILE A 63 8.97 -11.83 -6.56
C ILE A 63 8.44 -10.62 -5.81
N ALA A 64 9.15 -9.50 -5.87
CA ALA A 64 8.61 -8.20 -5.54
C ALA A 64 7.54 -7.84 -6.58
N LEU A 65 6.31 -7.52 -6.14
CA LEU A 65 5.20 -7.29 -7.06
C LEU A 65 4.86 -5.80 -7.16
N VAL A 66 4.47 -5.20 -6.05
CA VAL A 66 4.04 -3.79 -6.01
C VAL A 66 4.51 -3.10 -4.75
N ARG A 67 4.56 -1.77 -4.81
CA ARG A 67 4.81 -0.92 -3.65
C ARG A 67 3.75 0.18 -3.56
N VAL A 68 3.50 0.67 -2.35
CA VAL A 68 2.68 1.84 -2.10
C VAL A 68 3.43 2.82 -1.22
N GLY A 69 3.48 4.07 -1.66
CA GLY A 69 4.09 5.17 -0.92
C GLY A 69 3.07 5.98 -0.14
N ILE A 70 3.58 6.92 0.66
CA ILE A 70 2.78 7.91 1.37
C ILE A 70 2.47 9.09 0.44
N GLY A 71 1.24 9.57 0.51
CA GLY A 71 0.78 10.79 -0.12
C GLY A 71 0.18 11.76 0.89
N ILE A 72 0.01 12.99 0.46
CA ILE A 72 -0.64 14.04 1.24
C ILE A 72 -2.10 14.12 0.85
N ALA A 73 -2.97 13.95 1.85
CA ALA A 73 -4.40 14.09 1.75
C ALA A 73 -4.81 15.50 2.19
N ILE A 74 -5.61 16.18 1.40
CA ILE A 74 -6.20 17.48 1.75
C ILE A 74 -7.71 17.44 1.52
N ARG A 75 -8.43 18.39 2.12
CA ARG A 75 -9.87 18.56 1.87
C ARG A 75 -10.10 18.94 0.40
N ASP A 76 -11.13 18.36 -0.19
CA ASP A 76 -11.56 18.74 -1.53
C ASP A 76 -11.88 20.24 -1.60
N GLY A 77 -11.41 20.90 -2.66
CA GLY A 77 -11.53 22.34 -2.85
C GLY A 77 -10.60 23.20 -2.00
N ALA A 78 -9.77 22.63 -1.11
CA ALA A 78 -8.78 23.40 -0.36
C ALA A 78 -7.63 23.90 -1.24
N ALA A 79 -6.95 24.96 -0.78
CA ALA A 79 -5.71 25.41 -1.40
C ALA A 79 -4.67 24.28 -1.44
N LYS A 80 -3.94 24.18 -2.55
CA LYS A 80 -2.93 23.15 -2.77
C LYS A 80 -1.55 23.69 -2.42
N PRO A 81 -1.03 23.39 -1.22
CA PRO A 81 0.32 23.81 -0.84
C PRO A 81 1.38 23.07 -1.68
N ASP A 82 2.56 23.66 -1.77
CA ASP A 82 3.69 23.04 -2.47
C ASP A 82 4.27 21.89 -1.63
N ILE A 83 4.38 20.72 -2.24
CA ILE A 83 4.98 19.52 -1.67
C ILE A 83 5.99 18.88 -2.64
N THR A 84 6.42 19.59 -3.68
CA THR A 84 7.21 19.04 -4.79
C THR A 84 8.64 18.68 -4.44
N THR A 85 9.18 19.29 -3.39
CA THR A 85 10.54 19.01 -2.88
C THR A 85 10.49 18.69 -1.38
N PRO A 86 11.52 18.01 -0.82
CA PRO A 86 11.61 17.77 0.61
C PRO A 86 11.47 19.05 1.46
N ASP A 87 12.11 20.14 1.03
CA ASP A 87 12.05 21.44 1.74
C ASP A 87 10.66 22.07 1.66
N ALA A 88 9.99 22.01 0.50
CA ALA A 88 8.63 22.51 0.34
C ALA A 88 7.66 21.69 1.20
N LEU A 89 7.77 20.36 1.18
CA LEU A 89 6.95 19.49 2.03
C LEU A 89 7.20 19.77 3.51
N ARG A 90 8.47 19.91 3.92
CA ARG A 90 8.83 20.27 5.30
C ARG A 90 8.17 21.58 5.74
N LYS A 91 8.28 22.64 4.94
CA LYS A 91 7.64 23.93 5.20
C LYS A 91 6.12 23.81 5.28
N THR A 92 5.52 23.09 4.34
CA THR A 92 4.07 22.83 4.31
C THR A 92 3.62 22.14 5.59
N LEU A 93 4.25 21.06 6.01
CA LEU A 93 3.88 20.32 7.22
C LEU A 93 4.06 21.17 8.49
N LEU A 94 5.17 21.90 8.60
CA LEU A 94 5.43 22.76 9.77
C LEU A 94 4.47 23.94 9.88
N ALA A 95 3.88 24.39 8.78
CA ALA A 95 2.88 25.47 8.77
C ALA A 95 1.49 25.03 9.27
N GLN A 96 1.19 23.73 9.26
CA GLN A 96 -0.11 23.22 9.70
C GLN A 96 -0.25 23.24 11.22
N GLN A 97 -1.51 23.20 11.69
CA GLN A 97 -1.85 23.09 13.12
C GLN A 97 -2.18 21.64 13.50
N LYS A 98 -2.91 20.93 12.62
CA LYS A 98 -3.37 19.56 12.87
C LYS A 98 -3.11 18.68 11.64
N ILE A 99 -2.25 17.69 11.82
CA ILE A 99 -1.87 16.72 10.79
C ILE A 99 -2.33 15.36 11.25
N THR A 100 -3.15 14.69 10.44
CA THR A 100 -3.66 13.36 10.77
C THR A 100 -2.94 12.27 9.98
N TYR A 101 -2.94 11.09 10.54
CA TYR A 101 -2.53 9.83 9.92
C TYR A 101 -3.25 8.68 10.63
N SER A 102 -3.22 7.47 10.09
CA SER A 102 -3.88 6.31 10.71
C SER A 102 -3.35 6.07 12.13
N ASP A 103 -4.20 5.61 13.03
CA ASP A 103 -3.75 5.21 14.37
C ASP A 103 -3.06 3.83 14.35
N SER A 104 -2.32 3.51 15.43
CA SER A 104 -1.59 2.25 15.54
C SER A 104 -2.48 1.01 15.62
N LYS A 105 -3.76 1.16 15.95
CA LYS A 105 -4.71 0.05 16.08
C LYS A 105 -5.31 -0.34 14.74
N THR A 106 -5.49 0.64 13.84
CA THR A 106 -6.18 0.44 12.55
C THR A 106 -5.26 0.57 11.34
N GLY A 107 -4.18 1.33 11.45
CA GLY A 107 -3.35 1.74 10.31
C GLY A 107 -2.20 0.78 9.94
N GLY A 108 -1.87 -0.18 10.79
CA GLY A 108 -0.83 -1.15 10.47
C GLY A 108 0.48 -0.54 9.94
N LEU A 109 0.93 -0.99 8.77
CA LEU A 109 2.16 -0.51 8.14
C LEU A 109 2.07 0.95 7.65
N SER A 110 0.87 1.48 7.38
CA SER A 110 0.66 2.88 6.98
C SER A 110 1.17 3.86 8.04
N VAL A 111 0.96 3.54 9.33
CA VAL A 111 1.47 4.33 10.46
C VAL A 111 3.00 4.39 10.45
N ILE A 112 3.63 3.23 10.30
CA ILE A 112 5.10 3.11 10.30
C ILE A 112 5.69 3.94 9.15
N ASN A 113 5.08 3.87 7.97
CA ASN A 113 5.56 4.60 6.80
C ASN A 113 5.36 6.13 6.93
N ALA A 114 4.21 6.58 7.46
CA ALA A 114 4.01 8.00 7.72
C ALA A 114 5.07 8.54 8.70
N GLN A 115 5.33 7.81 9.79
CA GLN A 115 6.38 8.15 10.74
C GLN A 115 7.77 8.15 10.10
N LYS A 116 8.05 7.19 9.21
CA LYS A 116 9.33 7.13 8.49
C LYS A 116 9.53 8.33 7.55
N VAL A 117 8.49 8.80 6.89
CA VAL A 117 8.55 10.04 6.08
C VAL A 117 8.92 11.23 6.97
N LEU A 118 8.31 11.37 8.15
CA LEU A 118 8.64 12.45 9.09
C LEU A 118 10.08 12.37 9.61
N GLN A 119 10.59 11.15 9.84
CA GLN A 119 11.99 10.91 10.19
C GLN A 119 12.93 11.30 9.04
N ASN A 120 12.61 10.90 7.81
CA ASN A 120 13.41 11.22 6.62
C ASN A 120 13.46 12.74 6.37
N LEU A 121 12.39 13.47 6.73
CA LEU A 121 12.35 14.94 6.71
C LEU A 121 13.08 15.61 7.87
N GLY A 122 13.47 14.86 8.89
CA GLY A 122 14.14 15.38 10.08
C GLY A 122 13.26 16.28 10.97
N ILE A 123 11.92 16.10 10.95
CA ILE A 123 10.96 16.98 11.65
C ILE A 123 10.16 16.27 12.75
N THR A 124 10.51 15.05 13.11
CA THR A 124 9.72 14.22 14.03
C THR A 124 9.40 14.94 15.34
N ASP A 125 10.37 15.60 15.95
CA ASP A 125 10.18 16.29 17.23
C ASP A 125 9.44 17.63 17.05
N GLU A 126 9.76 18.38 16.00
CA GLU A 126 9.15 19.68 15.69
C GLU A 126 7.65 19.58 15.43
N ILE A 127 7.19 18.45 14.82
CA ILE A 127 5.80 18.27 14.39
C ILE A 127 4.96 17.51 15.43
N LYS A 128 5.57 16.89 16.43
CA LYS A 128 4.93 15.94 17.36
C LYS A 128 3.63 16.47 17.99
N SER A 129 3.61 17.74 18.40
CA SER A 129 2.44 18.37 19.03
C SER A 129 1.27 18.62 18.07
N LYS A 130 1.52 18.52 16.76
CA LYS A 130 0.54 18.75 15.68
C LYS A 130 -0.02 17.44 15.13
N LEU A 131 0.59 16.32 15.48
CA LEU A 131 0.20 15.00 14.99
C LEU A 131 -1.04 14.49 15.72
N LEU A 132 -2.04 14.10 14.94
CA LEU A 132 -3.30 13.55 15.41
C LEU A 132 -3.54 12.17 14.79
N PRO A 133 -3.00 11.08 15.37
CA PRO A 133 -3.33 9.74 14.93
C PRO A 133 -4.80 9.44 15.20
N HIS A 134 -5.54 9.03 14.17
CA HIS A 134 -6.98 8.81 14.29
C HIS A 134 -7.50 7.72 13.34
N SER A 135 -8.44 6.91 13.79
CA SER A 135 -9.04 5.82 12.98
C SER A 135 -9.84 6.34 11.78
N ASP A 136 -10.46 7.53 11.91
CA ASP A 136 -11.15 8.26 10.84
C ASP A 136 -10.47 9.60 10.56
N GLY A 137 -9.16 9.62 10.43
CA GLY A 137 -8.42 10.87 10.22
C GLY A 137 -8.76 11.56 8.89
N GLN A 138 -9.09 10.80 7.85
CA GLN A 138 -9.55 11.37 6.57
C GLN A 138 -10.92 12.04 6.73
N GLY A 139 -11.81 11.51 7.57
CA GLY A 139 -13.07 12.16 7.92
C GLY A 139 -12.85 13.49 8.63
N LEU A 140 -11.83 13.62 9.47
CA LEU A 140 -11.46 14.89 10.11
C LEU A 140 -11.01 15.94 9.07
N ILE A 141 -10.24 15.53 8.05
CA ILE A 141 -9.84 16.41 6.93
C ILE A 141 -11.08 16.88 6.17
N ALA A 142 -11.98 15.96 5.81
CA ALA A 142 -13.21 16.29 5.08
C ALA A 142 -14.07 17.34 5.80
N LYS A 143 -14.12 17.27 7.13
CA LYS A 143 -14.86 18.22 8.00
C LYS A 143 -14.11 19.53 8.26
N GLY A 144 -12.82 19.62 7.91
CA GLY A 144 -11.97 20.76 8.22
C GLY A 144 -11.50 20.80 9.69
N GLU A 145 -11.57 19.66 10.38
CA GLU A 145 -11.10 19.50 11.76
C GLU A 145 -9.60 19.16 11.82
N ALA A 146 -9.02 18.73 10.69
CA ALA A 146 -7.59 18.59 10.44
C ALA A 146 -7.23 19.27 9.11
N ASP A 147 -6.00 19.78 9.02
CA ASP A 147 -5.55 20.58 7.87
C ASP A 147 -5.18 19.69 6.68
N LEU A 148 -4.45 18.60 6.96
CA LEU A 148 -4.04 17.61 5.99
C LEU A 148 -3.68 16.29 6.69
N GLY A 149 -3.32 15.27 5.90
CA GLY A 149 -2.87 14.00 6.46
C GLY A 149 -1.90 13.23 5.59
N LEU A 150 -1.18 12.30 6.23
CA LEU A 150 -0.24 11.38 5.59
C LEU A 150 -0.86 9.98 5.56
N TYR A 151 -1.17 9.49 4.37
CA TYR A 151 -1.79 8.18 4.15
C TYR A 151 -1.16 7.47 2.95
N ASN A 152 -1.34 6.17 2.85
CA ASN A 152 -0.99 5.48 1.62
C ASN A 152 -1.74 6.10 0.43
N VAL A 153 -1.04 6.34 -0.67
CA VAL A 153 -1.64 6.92 -1.89
C VAL A 153 -2.90 6.16 -2.31
N SER A 154 -2.92 4.83 -2.15
CA SER A 154 -4.05 3.97 -2.51
C SER A 154 -5.29 4.10 -1.60
N GLU A 155 -5.17 4.73 -0.45
CA GLU A 155 -6.26 4.89 0.54
C GLU A 155 -7.02 6.20 0.34
N ILE A 156 -6.32 7.27 -0.07
CA ILE A 156 -6.84 8.64 -0.13
C ILE A 156 -8.05 8.77 -1.08
N PRO A 157 -8.03 8.24 -2.32
CA PRO A 157 -9.15 8.42 -3.26
C PRO A 157 -10.46 7.73 -2.83
N ARG A 158 -10.46 6.98 -1.75
CA ARG A 158 -11.64 6.25 -1.24
C ARG A 158 -12.45 7.06 -0.24
N ALA A 159 -11.87 8.13 0.30
CA ALA A 159 -12.53 8.98 1.29
C ALA A 159 -13.29 10.13 0.62
N LYS A 160 -14.59 10.28 0.94
CA LYS A 160 -15.39 11.39 0.44
C LYS A 160 -14.92 12.72 1.04
N GLY A 161 -14.84 13.77 0.22
CA GLY A 161 -14.46 15.10 0.64
C GLY A 161 -12.97 15.29 0.87
N VAL A 162 -12.16 14.30 0.47
CA VAL A 162 -10.70 14.32 0.55
C VAL A 162 -10.12 14.01 -0.82
N VAL A 163 -9.05 14.70 -1.18
CA VAL A 163 -8.32 14.47 -2.42
C VAL A 163 -6.84 14.23 -2.14
N LEU A 164 -6.22 13.45 -3.00
CA LEU A 164 -4.77 13.31 -3.03
C LEU A 164 -4.15 14.58 -3.61
N LEU A 165 -3.37 15.31 -2.80
CA LEU A 165 -2.57 16.43 -3.30
C LEU A 165 -1.42 15.93 -4.17
N GLY A 166 -0.77 14.88 -3.75
CA GLY A 166 0.33 14.19 -4.45
C GLY A 166 1.06 13.21 -3.53
N PRO A 167 1.92 12.34 -4.10
CA PRO A 167 2.85 11.55 -3.31
C PRO A 167 3.89 12.47 -2.67
N VAL A 168 4.45 12.07 -1.53
CA VAL A 168 5.61 12.78 -0.97
C VAL A 168 6.83 12.61 -1.88
N PRO A 169 7.78 13.58 -1.91
CA PRO A 169 8.95 13.50 -2.77
C PRO A 169 9.75 12.21 -2.59
N ALA A 170 10.25 11.64 -3.68
CA ALA A 170 10.95 10.36 -3.69
C ALA A 170 12.13 10.29 -2.69
N ALA A 171 12.85 11.39 -2.51
CA ALA A 171 14.00 11.47 -1.60
C ALA A 171 13.64 11.23 -0.12
N VAL A 172 12.38 11.41 0.27
CA VAL A 172 11.90 11.23 1.66
C VAL A 172 10.78 10.20 1.75
N GLN A 173 10.43 9.55 0.64
CA GLN A 173 9.36 8.57 0.57
C GLN A 173 9.68 7.33 1.41
N ALA A 174 8.63 6.71 1.93
CA ALA A 174 8.68 5.40 2.55
C ALA A 174 7.62 4.50 1.89
N TYR A 175 8.03 3.31 1.51
CA TYR A 175 7.18 2.38 0.80
C TYR A 175 6.81 1.16 1.65
N ILE A 176 5.57 0.71 1.54
CA ILE A 176 5.19 -0.66 1.84
C ILE A 176 5.35 -1.44 0.54
N THR A 177 6.16 -2.49 0.57
CA THR A 177 6.32 -3.42 -0.54
C THR A 177 5.50 -4.69 -0.29
N TYR A 178 4.94 -5.21 -1.35
CA TYR A 178 4.20 -6.48 -1.37
C TYR A 178 4.87 -7.41 -2.36
N ASP A 179 5.21 -8.59 -1.87
CA ASP A 179 5.70 -9.67 -2.68
C ASP A 179 4.54 -10.61 -3.06
N ALA A 180 4.73 -11.33 -4.15
CA ALA A 180 3.87 -12.42 -4.55
C ALA A 180 4.68 -13.71 -4.70
N GLY A 181 4.05 -14.86 -4.45
CA GLY A 181 4.70 -16.15 -4.59
C GLY A 181 3.70 -17.30 -4.63
N VAL A 182 4.08 -18.39 -5.28
CA VAL A 182 3.26 -19.60 -5.40
C VAL A 182 3.55 -20.51 -4.20
N PRO A 183 2.54 -20.89 -3.40
CA PRO A 183 2.73 -21.87 -2.33
C PRO A 183 3.22 -23.22 -2.83
N ALA A 184 4.07 -23.89 -2.06
CA ALA A 184 4.53 -25.26 -2.34
C ALA A 184 3.37 -26.29 -2.39
N SER A 185 2.25 -25.97 -1.72
CA SER A 185 1.02 -26.78 -1.69
C SER A 185 0.01 -26.44 -2.77
N SER A 186 0.35 -25.55 -3.73
CA SER A 186 -0.58 -25.15 -4.81
C SER A 186 -1.08 -26.36 -5.60
N GLY A 187 -2.37 -26.37 -5.87
CA GLY A 187 -3.00 -27.34 -6.75
C GLY A 187 -2.85 -27.00 -8.25
N SER A 188 -2.52 -25.75 -8.56
CA SER A 188 -2.46 -25.22 -9.93
C SER A 188 -1.22 -24.33 -10.15
N PRO A 189 0.02 -24.82 -9.87
CA PRO A 189 1.21 -23.98 -9.84
C PRO A 189 1.50 -23.30 -11.19
N SER A 190 1.21 -23.97 -12.31
CA SER A 190 1.41 -23.39 -13.65
C SER A 190 0.49 -22.21 -13.89
N ALA A 191 -0.80 -22.37 -13.64
CA ALA A 191 -1.78 -21.28 -13.79
C ALA A 191 -1.49 -20.12 -12.84
N ALA A 192 -1.04 -20.42 -11.62
CA ALA A 192 -0.63 -19.40 -10.65
C ALA A 192 0.57 -18.60 -11.15
N MET A 193 1.58 -19.26 -11.72
CA MET A 193 2.74 -18.58 -12.31
C MET A 193 2.38 -17.76 -13.54
N ASP A 194 1.45 -18.21 -14.37
CA ASP A 194 1.00 -17.45 -15.53
C ASP A 194 0.27 -16.18 -15.09
N PHE A 195 -0.60 -16.31 -14.09
CA PHE A 195 -1.26 -15.14 -13.51
C PHE A 195 -0.26 -14.20 -12.82
N LEU A 196 0.70 -14.73 -12.07
CA LEU A 196 1.74 -13.93 -11.43
C LEU A 196 2.55 -13.13 -12.45
N LYS A 197 3.00 -13.76 -13.53
CA LYS A 197 3.71 -13.08 -14.63
C LYS A 197 2.86 -12.00 -15.28
N PHE A 198 1.58 -12.28 -15.48
CA PHE A 198 0.64 -11.31 -16.05
C PHE A 198 0.52 -10.05 -15.18
N ILE A 199 0.25 -10.21 -13.87
CA ILE A 199 0.08 -9.07 -12.96
C ILE A 199 1.38 -8.34 -12.64
N ALA A 200 2.53 -8.97 -12.81
CA ALA A 200 3.86 -8.37 -12.65
C ALA A 200 4.40 -7.73 -13.95
N SER A 201 3.71 -7.91 -15.06
CA SER A 201 4.16 -7.40 -16.35
C SER A 201 4.06 -5.88 -16.44
N PRO A 202 4.91 -5.21 -17.26
CA PRO A 202 4.78 -3.78 -17.53
C PRO A 202 3.38 -3.38 -18.04
N ALA A 203 2.68 -4.28 -18.74
CA ALA A 203 1.33 -4.04 -19.23
C ALA A 203 0.30 -3.88 -18.10
N ALA A 204 0.54 -4.45 -16.92
CA ALA A 204 -0.31 -4.28 -15.74
C ALA A 204 -0.07 -2.95 -14.99
N ALA A 205 1.04 -2.24 -15.25
CA ALA A 205 1.42 -1.02 -14.56
C ALA A 205 0.31 0.06 -14.53
N PRO A 206 -0.40 0.36 -15.64
CA PRO A 206 -1.49 1.35 -15.60
C PRO A 206 -2.61 0.99 -14.62
N SER A 207 -2.95 -0.29 -14.49
CA SER A 207 -3.97 -0.77 -13.56
C SER A 207 -3.53 -0.61 -12.10
N TRP A 208 -2.25 -0.87 -11.81
CA TRP A 208 -1.69 -0.65 -10.49
C TRP A 208 -1.61 0.84 -10.14
N LEU A 209 -1.12 1.69 -11.06
CA LEU A 209 -1.03 3.14 -10.87
C LEU A 209 -2.41 3.77 -10.63
N ALA A 210 -3.43 3.35 -11.37
CA ALA A 210 -4.83 3.81 -11.15
C ALA A 210 -5.37 3.46 -9.75
N ALA A 211 -4.79 2.48 -9.09
CA ALA A 211 -5.12 2.11 -7.70
C ALA A 211 -4.16 2.72 -6.66
N GLY A 212 -3.23 3.57 -7.07
CA GLY A 212 -2.23 4.20 -6.20
C GLY A 212 -1.10 3.26 -5.77
N LEU A 213 -0.82 2.24 -6.59
CA LEU A 213 0.28 1.30 -6.40
C LEU A 213 1.25 1.42 -7.58
N GLU A 214 2.50 1.11 -7.35
CA GLU A 214 3.53 1.04 -8.38
C GLU A 214 4.04 -0.40 -8.48
N LEU A 215 4.39 -0.86 -9.68
CA LEU A 215 5.17 -2.09 -9.79
C LEU A 215 6.48 -1.92 -9.02
N ALA A 216 6.87 -2.95 -8.26
CA ALA A 216 8.16 -2.94 -7.60
C ALA A 216 9.27 -2.99 -8.67
N GLU A 217 10.34 -2.27 -8.42
CA GLU A 217 11.55 -2.41 -9.20
C GLU A 217 12.20 -3.77 -8.88
N PRO A 218 12.71 -4.48 -9.89
CA PRO A 218 13.37 -5.78 -9.69
C PRO A 218 14.62 -5.70 -8.82
#